data_7c742ad1d26c30126eef4a68a14b0f37
#
_entry.id   7c742ad1d26c30126eef4a68a14b0f37
#
_cell.length_a   1.000
_cell.length_b   1.000
_cell.length_c   1.000
_cell.angle_alpha   90.00
_cell.angle_beta   90.00
_cell.angle_gamma   90.00
#
_symmetry.space_group_name_H-M   'P 1'
#
loop_
_entity.id
_entity.type
_entity.pdbx_description
1 polymer ?
#
loop_
_entity_poly.entity_id
_entity_poly.type
_entity_poly.pdbx_seq_one_letter_code
_entity_poly.pdbx_strand_id
1 'polypeptide(L)'
;MSEPCVSVVMPVYNEEGTVARVVERVLAQPCVRELVIVEDCSRDRTAEILSGLAAKEPRIRLFQHERNQGKGAAMRTGFSRASSPIVIVQDADLEYDPAEYPALIAPILEGDADVVYGSRFIGSQAHRVLFYWHSVANHLLTTLSNMFTNLNLTDMETCFKAFRLEVLRRFELEEARFGFDPEITAKVAKLRLRIYEVAVSYHGRTYEEGKKITWRDGLSVLRCILKYNLFRRAAGAPR
;
A
#
# COMPACT_ATOMS: atom_id res chain seq x y z
N MET A 1 17.12 -10.35 -17.96
CA MET A 1 16.45 -9.49 -16.97
C MET A 1 15.21 -8.94 -17.66
N SER A 2 14.03 -9.11 -17.11
CA SER A 2 12.79 -8.52 -17.64
C SER A 2 12.91 -6.99 -17.64
N GLU A 3 12.33 -6.33 -18.65
CA GLU A 3 12.29 -4.86 -18.68
C GLU A 3 11.61 -4.29 -17.41
N PRO A 4 12.03 -3.11 -16.93
CA PRO A 4 11.40 -2.45 -15.80
C PRO A 4 9.91 -2.23 -16.06
N CYS A 5 9.05 -2.80 -15.24
CA CYS A 5 7.60 -2.85 -15.47
C CYS A 5 6.75 -2.38 -14.27
N VAL A 6 7.38 -1.84 -13.22
CA VAL A 6 6.72 -1.47 -11.99
C VAL A 6 6.71 0.05 -11.79
N SER A 7 5.53 0.60 -11.50
CA SER A 7 5.37 1.90 -10.84
C SER A 7 5.26 1.67 -9.34
N VAL A 8 6.17 2.24 -8.56
CA VAL A 8 6.04 2.26 -7.10
C VAL A 8 5.32 3.52 -6.69
N VAL A 9 4.23 3.42 -5.95
CA VAL A 9 3.49 4.55 -5.38
C VAL A 9 3.81 4.67 -3.91
N MET A 10 4.38 5.81 -3.52
CA MET A 10 4.86 6.07 -2.16
C MET A 10 4.18 7.31 -1.58
N PRO A 11 3.20 7.13 -0.69
CA PRO A 11 2.66 8.24 0.11
C PRO A 11 3.65 8.62 1.20
N VAL A 12 3.95 9.90 1.37
CA VAL A 12 4.95 10.39 2.33
C VAL A 12 4.38 11.52 3.18
N TYR A 13 4.55 11.40 4.50
CA TYR A 13 4.23 12.47 5.45
C TYR A 13 5.11 12.37 6.69
N ASN A 14 5.94 13.39 6.97
CA ASN A 14 6.87 13.45 8.10
C ASN A 14 7.75 12.17 8.24
N GLU A 15 8.62 11.95 7.26
CA GLU A 15 9.56 10.82 7.21
C GLU A 15 10.99 11.27 6.87
N GLU A 16 11.42 12.45 7.39
CA GLU A 16 12.77 12.99 7.09
C GLU A 16 13.91 12.02 7.46
N GLY A 17 13.71 11.17 8.48
CA GLY A 17 14.71 10.20 8.95
C GLY A 17 14.83 8.94 8.10
N THR A 18 13.85 8.61 7.27
CA THR A 18 13.74 7.32 6.57
C THR A 18 13.65 7.46 5.06
N VAL A 19 13.00 8.51 4.57
CA VAL A 19 12.58 8.65 3.17
C VAL A 19 13.73 8.50 2.18
N ALA A 20 14.91 9.10 2.43
CA ALA A 20 16.05 9.00 1.52
C ALA A 20 16.51 7.55 1.34
N ARG A 21 16.58 6.78 2.42
CA ARG A 21 16.98 5.37 2.40
C ARG A 21 15.95 4.48 1.72
N VAL A 22 14.66 4.75 1.91
CA VAL A 22 13.60 3.99 1.22
C VAL A 22 13.66 4.27 -0.29
N VAL A 23 13.78 5.52 -0.70
CA VAL A 23 13.92 5.91 -2.11
C VAL A 23 15.12 5.20 -2.75
N GLU A 24 16.29 5.20 -2.10
CA GLU A 24 17.47 4.50 -2.58
C GLU A 24 17.21 2.99 -2.77
N ARG A 25 16.62 2.32 -1.76
CA ARG A 25 16.30 0.88 -1.83
C ARG A 25 15.30 0.54 -2.93
N VAL A 26 14.27 1.37 -3.12
CA VAL A 26 13.28 1.20 -4.18
C VAL A 26 13.94 1.33 -5.55
N LEU A 27 14.75 2.35 -5.76
CA LEU A 27 15.41 2.61 -7.04
C LEU A 27 16.52 1.61 -7.37
N ALA A 28 17.04 0.91 -6.36
CA ALA A 28 17.96 -0.20 -6.56
C ALA A 28 17.30 -1.45 -7.14
N GLN A 29 15.95 -1.54 -7.13
CA GLN A 29 15.26 -2.72 -7.66
C GLN A 29 15.15 -2.67 -9.19
N PRO A 30 15.64 -3.71 -9.91
CA PRO A 30 15.68 -3.72 -11.39
C PRO A 30 14.29 -3.65 -12.04
N CYS A 31 13.25 -4.12 -11.37
CA CYS A 31 11.88 -4.10 -11.87
C CYS A 31 11.23 -2.71 -11.84
N VAL A 32 11.81 -1.73 -11.12
CA VAL A 32 11.24 -0.40 -10.94
C VAL A 32 11.54 0.49 -12.13
N ARG A 33 10.48 0.87 -12.84
CA ARG A 33 10.52 1.83 -13.96
C ARG A 33 10.37 3.26 -13.49
N GLU A 34 9.47 3.50 -12.54
CA GLU A 34 9.20 4.82 -11.96
C GLU A 34 8.84 4.73 -10.48
N LEU A 35 9.15 5.78 -9.75
CA LEU A 35 8.77 5.99 -8.35
C LEU A 35 7.89 7.25 -8.28
N VAL A 36 6.59 7.03 -8.09
CA VAL A 36 5.58 8.09 -7.93
C VAL A 36 5.45 8.41 -6.45
N ILE A 37 6.03 9.52 -6.03
CA ILE A 37 6.00 10.00 -4.65
C ILE A 37 4.91 11.05 -4.50
N VAL A 38 4.06 10.89 -3.49
CA VAL A 38 3.07 11.91 -3.10
C VAL A 38 3.40 12.41 -1.70
N GLU A 39 3.97 13.60 -1.64
CA GLU A 39 4.30 14.30 -0.42
C GLU A 39 3.04 15.02 0.10
N ASP A 40 2.57 14.63 1.28
CA ASP A 40 1.26 15.04 1.83
C ASP A 40 1.38 16.22 2.82
N CYS A 41 2.10 17.28 2.41
CA CYS A 41 2.31 18.52 3.17
C CYS A 41 3.00 18.25 4.53
N SER A 42 4.19 17.66 4.51
CA SER A 42 5.03 17.40 5.68
C SER A 42 5.44 18.70 6.39
N ARG A 43 5.66 18.60 7.70
CA ARG A 43 6.06 19.73 8.56
C ARG A 43 7.55 19.71 8.93
N ASP A 44 8.24 18.65 8.57
CA ASP A 44 9.67 18.43 8.75
C ASP A 44 10.41 18.64 7.41
N ARG A 45 11.66 18.22 7.33
CA ARG A 45 12.50 18.37 6.12
C ARG A 45 12.18 17.37 5.00
N THR A 46 11.15 16.57 5.11
CA THR A 46 10.79 15.54 4.12
C THR A 46 10.66 16.12 2.70
N ALA A 47 9.91 17.22 2.55
CA ALA A 47 9.69 17.85 1.24
C ALA A 47 11.00 18.37 0.60
N GLU A 48 11.90 18.94 1.40
CA GLU A 48 13.23 19.41 0.95
C GLU A 48 14.06 18.22 0.44
N ILE A 49 14.12 17.14 1.22
CA ILE A 49 14.86 15.92 0.88
C ILE A 49 14.34 15.33 -0.43
N LEU A 50 13.02 15.18 -0.58
CA LEU A 50 12.40 14.63 -1.77
C LEU A 50 12.64 15.48 -3.01
N SER A 51 12.57 16.80 -2.89
CA SER A 51 12.87 17.73 -3.99
C SER A 51 14.31 17.58 -4.46
N GLY A 52 15.25 17.44 -3.52
CA GLY A 52 16.67 17.22 -3.83
C GLY A 52 16.94 15.87 -4.50
N LEU A 53 16.20 14.82 -4.15
CA LEU A 53 16.30 13.50 -4.78
C LEU A 53 15.68 13.51 -6.18
N ALA A 54 14.51 14.10 -6.35
CA ALA A 54 13.81 14.17 -7.64
C ALA A 54 14.59 14.98 -8.68
N ALA A 55 15.35 15.99 -8.25
CA ALA A 55 16.21 16.77 -9.16
C ALA A 55 17.39 15.96 -9.74
N LYS A 56 17.79 14.85 -9.09
CA LYS A 56 18.95 14.03 -9.46
C LYS A 56 18.57 12.72 -10.15
N GLU A 57 17.36 12.23 -9.93
CA GLU A 57 16.92 10.92 -10.42
C GLU A 57 15.63 11.04 -11.24
N PRO A 58 15.71 10.91 -12.57
CA PRO A 58 14.58 11.12 -13.48
C PRO A 58 13.45 10.09 -13.34
N ARG A 59 13.70 8.95 -12.70
CA ARG A 59 12.65 7.96 -12.39
C ARG A 59 11.73 8.40 -11.26
N ILE A 60 12.11 9.44 -10.48
CA ILE A 60 11.27 9.99 -9.41
C ILE A 60 10.30 11.01 -10.00
N ARG A 61 9.02 10.76 -9.77
CA ARG A 61 7.93 11.67 -10.10
C ARG A 61 7.31 12.17 -8.81
N LEU A 62 7.71 13.37 -8.37
CA LEU A 62 7.27 13.97 -7.11
C LEU A 62 6.02 14.83 -7.34
N PHE A 63 4.98 14.56 -6.55
CA PHE A 63 3.75 15.36 -6.44
C PHE A 63 3.59 15.83 -5.00
N GLN A 64 3.15 17.06 -4.80
CA GLN A 64 2.96 17.63 -3.47
C GLN A 64 1.52 18.10 -3.30
N HIS A 65 0.93 17.79 -2.14
CA HIS A 65 -0.36 18.33 -1.72
C HIS A 65 -0.19 19.69 -1.04
N GLU A 66 -1.08 20.62 -1.31
CA GLU A 66 -1.08 21.96 -0.67
C GLU A 66 -1.38 21.92 0.83
N ARG A 67 -2.04 20.84 1.29
CA ARG A 67 -2.36 20.56 2.69
C ARG A 67 -2.36 19.06 2.92
N ASN A 68 -2.17 18.64 4.18
CA ASN A 68 -2.29 17.23 4.54
C ASN A 68 -3.73 16.73 4.27
N GLN A 69 -3.85 15.75 3.39
CA GLN A 69 -5.11 15.12 2.97
C GLN A 69 -5.24 13.67 3.47
N GLY A 70 -4.15 13.09 3.97
CA GLY A 70 -4.07 11.74 4.50
C GLY A 70 -3.65 10.69 3.48
N LYS A 71 -3.25 9.52 4.00
CA LYS A 71 -2.65 8.42 3.23
C LYS A 71 -3.51 7.98 2.04
N GLY A 72 -4.81 7.77 2.24
CA GLY A 72 -5.72 7.34 1.17
C GLY A 72 -5.83 8.38 0.03
N ALA A 73 -5.83 9.68 0.35
CA ALA A 73 -5.81 10.73 -0.64
C ALA A 73 -4.48 10.75 -1.42
N ALA A 74 -3.35 10.56 -0.73
CA ALA A 74 -2.04 10.45 -1.36
C ALA A 74 -1.97 9.21 -2.27
N MET A 75 -2.51 8.07 -1.84
CA MET A 75 -2.61 6.86 -2.66
C MET A 75 -3.46 7.10 -3.92
N ARG A 76 -4.61 7.74 -3.80
CA ARG A 76 -5.46 8.11 -4.95
C ARG A 76 -4.72 8.98 -5.96
N THR A 77 -4.00 9.99 -5.48
CA THR A 77 -3.15 10.84 -6.32
C THR A 77 -2.06 10.00 -7.00
N GLY A 78 -1.35 9.17 -6.26
CA GLY A 78 -0.28 8.31 -6.79
C GLY A 78 -0.78 7.32 -7.84
N PHE A 79 -1.89 6.63 -7.59
CA PHE A 79 -2.47 5.69 -8.56
C PHE A 79 -2.90 6.35 -9.86
N SER A 80 -3.45 7.57 -9.79
CA SER A 80 -3.81 8.32 -11.00
C SER A 80 -2.60 8.72 -11.86
N ARG A 81 -1.41 8.71 -11.28
CA ARG A 81 -0.14 9.11 -11.91
C ARG A 81 0.72 7.93 -12.34
N ALA A 82 0.45 6.73 -11.86
CA ALA A 82 1.17 5.52 -12.24
C ALA A 82 0.94 5.18 -13.73
N SER A 83 2.01 4.74 -14.42
CA SER A 83 1.98 4.47 -15.86
C SER A 83 2.44 3.06 -16.24
N SER A 84 3.11 2.33 -15.35
CA SER A 84 3.61 0.98 -15.61
C SER A 84 2.49 -0.07 -15.48
N PRO A 85 2.61 -1.23 -16.14
CA PRO A 85 1.62 -2.30 -16.10
C PRO A 85 1.31 -2.81 -14.69
N ILE A 86 2.30 -2.77 -13.79
CA ILE A 86 2.18 -3.22 -12.40
C ILE A 86 2.43 -2.02 -11.48
N VAL A 87 1.62 -1.91 -10.43
CA VAL A 87 1.73 -0.87 -9.41
C VAL A 87 1.94 -1.51 -8.06
N ILE A 88 2.98 -1.09 -7.33
CA ILE A 88 3.26 -1.51 -5.95
C ILE A 88 3.04 -0.31 -5.02
N VAL A 89 2.44 -0.57 -3.86
CA VAL A 89 2.38 0.39 -2.76
C VAL A 89 3.58 0.19 -1.85
N GLN A 90 4.28 1.27 -1.53
CA GLN A 90 5.44 1.28 -0.63
C GLN A 90 5.33 2.41 0.38
N ASP A 91 5.36 2.10 1.66
CA ASP A 91 5.47 3.12 2.70
C ASP A 91 6.91 3.66 2.82
N ALA A 92 7.04 4.90 3.27
CA ALA A 92 8.32 5.60 3.36
C ALA A 92 9.09 5.35 4.67
N ASP A 93 8.71 4.32 5.44
CA ASP A 93 9.09 4.14 6.85
C ASP A 93 10.07 2.98 7.13
N LEU A 94 10.56 2.29 6.10
CA LEU A 94 11.46 1.14 6.18
C LEU A 94 10.85 -0.11 6.85
N GLU A 95 9.54 -0.16 7.10
CA GLU A 95 8.91 -1.33 7.69
C GLU A 95 8.84 -2.52 6.70
N TYR A 96 8.76 -2.25 5.39
CA TYR A 96 8.79 -3.24 4.30
C TYR A 96 10.06 -3.12 3.46
N ASP A 97 10.59 -4.26 2.98
CA ASP A 97 11.82 -4.27 2.19
C ASP A 97 11.52 -4.33 0.69
N PRO A 98 11.94 -3.31 -0.11
CA PRO A 98 11.82 -3.34 -1.57
C PRO A 98 12.52 -4.53 -2.25
N ALA A 99 13.46 -5.19 -1.62
CA ALA A 99 14.10 -6.41 -2.15
C ALA A 99 13.10 -7.56 -2.37
N GLU A 100 11.92 -7.49 -1.76
CA GLU A 100 10.85 -8.49 -1.91
C GLU A 100 9.88 -8.19 -3.08
N TYR A 101 10.07 -7.10 -3.83
CA TYR A 101 9.25 -6.80 -5.03
C TYR A 101 9.18 -7.97 -6.03
N PRO A 102 10.27 -8.69 -6.34
CA PRO A 102 10.20 -9.83 -7.25
C PRO A 102 9.19 -10.89 -6.80
N ALA A 103 9.16 -11.23 -5.51
CA ALA A 103 8.21 -12.20 -4.96
C ALA A 103 6.77 -11.66 -5.00
N LEU A 104 6.58 -10.36 -4.73
CA LEU A 104 5.28 -9.72 -4.74
C LEU A 104 4.65 -9.65 -6.13
N ILE A 105 5.45 -9.45 -7.18
CA ILE A 105 4.95 -9.32 -8.56
C ILE A 105 4.94 -10.63 -9.35
N ALA A 106 5.63 -11.68 -8.88
CA ALA A 106 5.73 -12.94 -9.59
C ALA A 106 4.36 -13.52 -10.02
N PRO A 107 3.34 -13.62 -9.15
CA PRO A 107 2.04 -14.16 -9.54
C PRO A 107 1.33 -13.32 -10.62
N ILE A 108 1.61 -11.98 -10.66
CA ILE A 108 1.06 -11.10 -11.70
C ILE A 108 1.77 -11.35 -13.05
N LEU A 109 3.10 -11.50 -13.03
CA LEU A 109 3.91 -11.74 -14.23
C LEU A 109 3.62 -13.10 -14.84
N GLU A 110 3.38 -14.10 -14.02
CA GLU A 110 3.00 -15.47 -14.43
C GLU A 110 1.56 -15.53 -14.96
N GLY A 111 0.78 -14.48 -14.77
CA GLY A 111 -0.59 -14.42 -15.24
C GLY A 111 -1.62 -15.04 -14.29
N ASP A 112 -1.21 -15.45 -13.09
CA ASP A 112 -2.07 -16.11 -12.10
C ASP A 112 -2.87 -15.11 -11.27
N ALA A 113 -2.32 -13.93 -11.00
CA ALA A 113 -2.94 -12.92 -10.15
C ALA A 113 -3.23 -11.60 -10.90
N ASP A 114 -4.26 -10.92 -10.42
CA ASP A 114 -4.58 -9.54 -10.78
C ASP A 114 -4.17 -8.58 -9.65
N VAL A 115 -4.19 -9.09 -8.40
CA VAL A 115 -3.79 -8.39 -7.18
C VAL A 115 -3.01 -9.33 -6.27
N VAL A 116 -1.95 -8.83 -5.64
CA VAL A 116 -1.15 -9.58 -4.66
C VAL A 116 -1.03 -8.78 -3.37
N TYR A 117 -1.24 -9.44 -2.25
CA TYR A 117 -1.04 -8.94 -0.90
C TYR A 117 0.22 -9.52 -0.30
N GLY A 118 1.10 -8.68 0.25
CA GLY A 118 2.25 -9.13 1.03
C GLY A 118 1.82 -9.35 2.49
N SER A 119 1.60 -10.59 2.90
CA SER A 119 1.18 -10.89 4.26
C SER A 119 2.35 -10.99 5.22
N ARG A 120 2.19 -10.37 6.39
CA ARG A 120 3.12 -10.42 7.53
C ARG A 120 2.92 -11.68 8.39
N PHE A 121 1.87 -12.46 8.11
CA PHE A 121 1.42 -13.57 8.97
C PHE A 121 1.50 -14.94 8.30
N ILE A 122 1.78 -15.03 7.01
CA ILE A 122 2.05 -16.29 6.32
C ILE A 122 3.54 -16.50 6.12
N GLY A 123 3.96 -17.76 6.08
CA GLY A 123 5.33 -18.17 5.79
C GLY A 123 6.30 -18.04 6.96
N SER A 124 7.60 -18.21 6.66
CA SER A 124 8.71 -18.30 7.62
C SER A 124 9.64 -17.09 7.56
N GLN A 125 9.21 -15.97 7.00
CA GLN A 125 10.04 -14.76 6.93
C GLN A 125 10.26 -14.18 8.32
N ALA A 126 11.47 -13.64 8.55
CA ALA A 126 11.78 -12.99 9.81
C ALA A 126 10.91 -11.75 10.00
N HIS A 127 10.32 -11.61 11.17
CA HIS A 127 9.56 -10.43 11.54
C HIS A 127 9.92 -9.99 12.96
N ARG A 128 9.87 -8.69 13.20
CA ARG A 128 10.08 -8.14 14.55
C ARG A 128 8.87 -8.47 15.42
N VAL A 129 9.09 -9.13 16.54
CA VAL A 129 8.04 -9.40 17.53
C VAL A 129 7.67 -8.09 18.23
N LEU A 130 6.44 -7.63 18.00
CA LEU A 130 5.90 -6.39 18.55
C LEU A 130 4.54 -6.65 19.21
N PHE A 131 3.86 -5.61 19.55
CA PHE A 131 2.63 -5.50 20.32
C PHE A 131 1.57 -6.58 20.03
N TYR A 132 1.33 -7.46 21.00
CA TYR A 132 0.31 -8.52 20.94
C TYR A 132 -1.08 -7.99 20.56
N TRP A 133 -1.53 -6.91 21.21
CA TRP A 133 -2.88 -6.35 20.96
C TRP A 133 -3.05 -5.78 19.55
N HIS A 134 -1.98 -5.32 18.91
CA HIS A 134 -2.03 -4.90 17.50
C HIS A 134 -2.23 -6.11 16.57
N SER A 135 -1.59 -7.23 16.87
CA SER A 135 -1.78 -8.48 16.13
C SER A 135 -3.22 -8.97 16.28
N VAL A 136 -3.76 -8.99 17.50
CA VAL A 136 -5.15 -9.36 17.77
C VAL A 136 -6.13 -8.46 17.01
N ALA A 137 -5.94 -7.15 17.06
CA ALA A 137 -6.79 -6.19 16.35
C ALA A 137 -6.73 -6.41 14.83
N ASN A 138 -5.54 -6.61 14.27
CA ASN A 138 -5.36 -6.87 12.84
C ASN A 138 -6.07 -8.16 12.41
N HIS A 139 -5.91 -9.25 13.16
CA HIS A 139 -6.60 -10.51 12.87
C HIS A 139 -8.13 -10.36 12.95
N LEU A 140 -8.64 -9.62 13.93
CA LEU A 140 -10.07 -9.36 14.05
C LEU A 140 -10.61 -8.57 12.84
N LEU A 141 -9.94 -7.48 12.46
CA LEU A 141 -10.34 -6.66 11.31
C LEU A 141 -10.25 -7.44 10.00
N THR A 142 -9.18 -8.22 9.81
CA THR A 142 -9.03 -9.10 8.64
C THR A 142 -10.12 -10.16 8.59
N THR A 143 -10.43 -10.82 9.72
CA THR A 143 -11.52 -11.82 9.80
C THR A 143 -12.85 -11.17 9.45
N LEU A 144 -13.15 -10.01 9.99
CA LEU A 144 -14.38 -9.30 9.70
C LEU A 144 -14.48 -8.90 8.21
N SER A 145 -13.39 -8.41 7.63
CA SER A 145 -13.31 -8.13 6.19
C SER A 145 -13.56 -9.39 5.36
N ASN A 146 -12.94 -10.50 5.71
CA ASN A 146 -13.11 -11.80 5.04
C ASN A 146 -14.58 -12.29 5.07
N MET A 147 -15.26 -12.14 6.21
CA MET A 147 -16.68 -12.51 6.33
C MET A 147 -17.58 -11.75 5.35
N PHE A 148 -17.30 -10.46 5.11
CA PHE A 148 -18.09 -9.64 4.21
C PHE A 148 -17.68 -9.75 2.74
N THR A 149 -16.41 -10.01 2.46
CA THR A 149 -15.86 -10.10 1.10
C THR A 149 -15.88 -11.52 0.52
N ASN A 150 -16.06 -12.52 1.39
CA ASN A 150 -15.85 -13.95 1.08
C ASN A 150 -14.43 -14.25 0.54
N LEU A 151 -13.44 -13.51 1.05
CA LEU A 151 -12.01 -13.77 0.83
C LEU A 151 -11.45 -14.57 2.01
N ASN A 152 -10.25 -15.12 1.84
CA ASN A 152 -9.51 -15.80 2.90
C ASN A 152 -8.12 -15.18 3.07
N LEU A 153 -8.08 -13.85 3.22
CA LEU A 153 -6.83 -13.13 3.47
C LEU A 153 -6.34 -13.37 4.90
N THR A 154 -5.04 -13.39 5.07
CA THR A 154 -4.39 -13.44 6.39
C THR A 154 -4.03 -12.05 6.91
N ASP A 155 -3.84 -11.08 5.99
CA ASP A 155 -3.41 -9.71 6.33
C ASP A 155 -4.04 -8.65 5.40
N MET A 156 -5.26 -8.23 5.69
CA MET A 156 -5.94 -7.17 4.92
C MET A 156 -5.27 -5.80 5.09
N GLU A 157 -4.72 -5.52 6.26
CA GLU A 157 -4.13 -4.23 6.65
C GLU A 157 -2.69 -4.03 6.16
N THR A 158 -2.12 -5.01 5.44
CA THR A 158 -0.78 -4.81 4.86
C THR A 158 -0.77 -3.63 3.89
N CYS A 159 0.24 -2.78 3.98
CA CYS A 159 0.47 -1.76 2.94
C CYS A 159 1.09 -2.33 1.68
N PHE A 160 1.82 -3.45 1.79
CA PHE A 160 2.60 -4.04 0.72
C PHE A 160 1.69 -4.82 -0.23
N LYS A 161 1.14 -4.11 -1.22
CA LYS A 161 0.20 -4.64 -2.21
C LYS A 161 0.69 -4.35 -3.61
N ALA A 162 0.50 -5.30 -4.52
CA ALA A 162 0.74 -5.12 -5.96
C ALA A 162 -0.56 -5.30 -6.75
N PHE A 163 -0.72 -4.51 -7.80
CA PHE A 163 -1.90 -4.48 -8.64
C PHE A 163 -1.52 -4.43 -10.12
N ARG A 164 -2.31 -5.06 -10.99
CA ARG A 164 -2.33 -4.64 -12.38
C ARG A 164 -2.87 -3.21 -12.47
N LEU A 165 -2.25 -2.34 -13.26
CA LEU A 165 -2.70 -0.94 -13.40
C LEU A 165 -4.15 -0.85 -13.88
N GLU A 166 -4.56 -1.74 -14.77
CA GLU A 166 -5.93 -1.81 -15.27
C GLU A 166 -6.98 -2.09 -14.18
N VAL A 167 -6.60 -2.81 -13.12
CA VAL A 167 -7.47 -3.05 -11.96
C VAL A 167 -7.74 -1.75 -11.21
N LEU A 168 -6.69 -0.95 -10.96
CA LEU A 168 -6.82 0.34 -10.26
C LEU A 168 -7.68 1.35 -11.02
N ARG A 169 -7.76 1.23 -12.35
CA ARG A 169 -8.60 2.07 -13.21
C ARG A 169 -10.08 1.71 -13.19
N ARG A 170 -10.46 0.57 -12.60
CA ARG A 170 -11.85 0.09 -12.55
C ARG A 170 -12.67 0.66 -11.40
N PHE A 171 -12.04 1.33 -10.46
CA PHE A 171 -12.71 1.94 -9.31
C PHE A 171 -11.98 3.22 -8.85
N GLU A 172 -12.71 4.08 -8.17
CA GLU A 172 -12.16 5.27 -7.51
C GLU A 172 -12.08 5.02 -6.00
N LEU A 173 -11.01 5.50 -5.37
CA LEU A 173 -10.84 5.48 -3.92
C LEU A 173 -11.47 6.72 -3.31
N GLU A 174 -12.20 6.55 -2.22
CA GLU A 174 -12.95 7.62 -1.54
C GLU A 174 -12.33 8.00 -0.20
N GLU A 175 -11.80 7.02 0.54
CA GLU A 175 -11.26 7.25 1.87
C GLU A 175 -9.95 8.05 1.79
N ALA A 176 -9.86 9.07 2.65
CA ALA A 176 -8.71 9.96 2.66
C ALA A 176 -7.59 9.49 3.60
N ARG A 177 -7.92 8.69 4.63
CA ARG A 177 -6.97 8.25 5.67
C ARG A 177 -6.76 6.73 5.64
N PHE A 178 -6.68 6.10 6.81
CA PHE A 178 -6.42 4.66 6.99
C PHE A 178 -7.61 3.75 6.61
N GLY A 179 -8.74 4.27 6.17
CA GLY A 179 -9.81 3.50 5.55
C GLY A 179 -9.50 2.97 4.15
N PHE A 180 -8.32 3.29 3.61
CA PHE A 180 -7.86 2.86 2.30
C PHE A 180 -7.81 1.33 2.16
N ASP A 181 -7.20 0.61 3.12
CA ASP A 181 -6.98 -0.82 3.04
C ASP A 181 -8.29 -1.64 3.01
N PRO A 182 -9.27 -1.42 3.90
CA PRO A 182 -10.57 -2.09 3.80
C PRO A 182 -11.40 -1.63 2.59
N GLU A 183 -11.27 -0.37 2.14
CA GLU A 183 -11.95 0.10 0.95
C GLU A 183 -11.47 -0.62 -0.30
N ILE A 184 -10.14 -0.66 -0.54
CA ILE A 184 -9.57 -1.29 -1.73
C ILE A 184 -9.86 -2.79 -1.73
N THR A 185 -9.78 -3.45 -0.57
CA THR A 185 -10.08 -4.88 -0.42
C THR A 185 -11.54 -5.18 -0.77
N ALA A 186 -12.50 -4.40 -0.28
CA ALA A 186 -13.89 -4.57 -0.63
C ALA A 186 -14.17 -4.35 -2.13
N LYS A 187 -13.50 -3.36 -2.75
CA LYS A 187 -13.65 -3.07 -4.18
C LYS A 187 -13.04 -4.17 -5.06
N VAL A 188 -11.88 -4.66 -4.70
CA VAL A 188 -11.19 -5.77 -5.40
C VAL A 188 -12.01 -7.06 -5.30
N ALA A 189 -12.56 -7.39 -4.12
CA ALA A 189 -13.42 -8.55 -3.93
C ALA A 189 -14.68 -8.50 -4.81
N LYS A 190 -15.33 -7.33 -4.88
CA LYS A 190 -16.54 -7.13 -5.72
C LYS A 190 -16.27 -7.29 -7.22
N LEU A 191 -15.05 -7.05 -7.65
CA LEU A 191 -14.62 -7.25 -9.04
C LEU A 191 -14.32 -8.72 -9.36
N ARG A 192 -14.36 -9.62 -8.37
CA ARG A 192 -14.08 -11.07 -8.50
C ARG A 192 -12.73 -11.33 -9.17
N LEU A 193 -11.71 -10.60 -8.75
CA LEU A 193 -10.35 -10.70 -9.27
C LEU A 193 -9.62 -11.91 -8.66
N ARG A 194 -8.57 -12.35 -9.34
CA ARG A 194 -7.65 -13.35 -8.81
C ARG A 194 -6.69 -12.67 -7.84
N ILE A 195 -6.83 -13.00 -6.56
CA ILE A 195 -6.08 -12.39 -5.46
C ILE A 195 -5.17 -13.46 -4.89
N TYR A 196 -3.89 -13.12 -4.73
CA TYR A 196 -2.87 -13.96 -4.11
C TYR A 196 -2.30 -13.29 -2.86
N GLU A 197 -1.80 -14.09 -1.94
CA GLU A 197 -0.95 -13.62 -0.84
C GLU A 197 0.44 -14.23 -0.96
N VAL A 198 1.46 -13.42 -0.69
CA VAL A 198 2.86 -13.86 -0.56
C VAL A 198 3.41 -13.46 0.80
N ALA A 199 4.32 -14.28 1.34
CA ALA A 199 4.99 -13.95 2.60
C ALA A 199 5.95 -12.78 2.41
N VAL A 200 5.93 -11.83 3.34
CA VAL A 200 6.86 -10.69 3.37
C VAL A 200 7.45 -10.50 4.76
N SER A 201 8.68 -10.00 4.80
CA SER A 201 9.30 -9.58 6.06
C SER A 201 8.68 -8.28 6.57
N TYR A 202 8.73 -8.07 7.89
CA TYR A 202 8.18 -6.87 8.49
C TYR A 202 9.02 -6.39 9.67
N HIS A 203 9.51 -5.16 9.56
CA HIS A 203 10.36 -4.49 10.55
C HIS A 203 9.59 -3.37 11.26
N GLY A 204 8.46 -3.73 11.87
CA GLY A 204 7.56 -2.75 12.49
C GLY A 204 8.25 -1.82 13.48
N ARG A 205 7.80 -0.57 13.54
CA ARG A 205 8.29 0.48 14.45
C ARG A 205 7.55 0.47 15.79
N THR A 206 8.22 0.89 16.84
CA THR A 206 7.60 1.24 18.12
C THR A 206 7.01 2.65 18.07
N TYR A 207 6.24 3.04 19.09
CA TYR A 207 5.73 4.42 19.19
C TYR A 207 6.86 5.44 19.34
N GLU A 208 7.95 5.07 20.03
CA GLU A 208 9.17 5.90 20.16
C GLU A 208 9.89 6.07 18.82
N GLU A 209 9.81 5.06 17.95
CA GLU A 209 10.34 5.07 16.58
C GLU A 209 9.40 5.73 15.56
N GLY A 210 8.30 6.36 16.01
CA GLY A 210 7.41 7.16 15.17
C GLY A 210 6.20 6.43 14.59
N LYS A 211 5.73 5.34 15.20
CA LYS A 211 4.48 4.68 14.79
C LYS A 211 3.28 5.62 14.92
N LYS A 212 2.54 5.81 13.82
CA LYS A 212 1.48 6.83 13.71
C LYS A 212 0.05 6.28 13.94
N ILE A 213 -0.15 4.96 13.85
CA ILE A 213 -1.48 4.33 13.94
C ILE A 213 -1.96 4.28 15.40
N THR A 214 -3.24 4.64 15.61
CA THR A 214 -3.90 4.67 16.91
C THR A 214 -5.15 3.79 16.93
N TRP A 215 -5.72 3.52 18.12
CA TRP A 215 -6.98 2.76 18.25
C TRP A 215 -8.18 3.39 17.50
N ARG A 216 -8.17 4.73 17.33
CA ARG A 216 -9.20 5.46 16.57
C ARG A 216 -9.19 5.09 15.09
N ASP A 217 -8.03 4.76 14.55
CA ASP A 217 -7.89 4.31 13.18
C ASP A 217 -8.55 2.94 12.99
N GLY A 218 -8.45 2.05 13.98
CA GLY A 218 -9.17 0.76 14.00
C GLY A 218 -10.69 0.92 13.93
N LEU A 219 -11.28 1.90 14.62
CA LEU A 219 -12.70 2.20 14.50
C LEU A 219 -13.07 2.74 13.11
N SER A 220 -12.19 3.54 12.51
CA SER A 220 -12.38 4.01 11.13
C SER A 220 -12.33 2.85 10.14
N VAL A 221 -11.42 1.88 10.31
CA VAL A 221 -11.32 0.66 9.51
C VAL A 221 -12.61 -0.14 9.61
N LEU A 222 -13.12 -0.38 10.82
CA LEU A 222 -14.40 -1.09 11.03
C LEU A 222 -15.56 -0.41 10.29
N ARG A 223 -15.67 0.92 10.43
CA ARG A 223 -16.67 1.70 9.68
C ARG A 223 -16.53 1.48 8.17
N CYS A 224 -15.30 1.48 7.64
CA CYS A 224 -15.05 1.29 6.22
C CYS A 224 -15.41 -0.13 5.74
N ILE A 225 -15.08 -1.17 6.53
CA ILE A 225 -15.50 -2.55 6.24
C ILE A 225 -17.03 -2.60 6.05
N LEU A 226 -17.80 -2.04 6.99
CA LEU A 226 -19.26 -2.04 6.90
C LEU A 226 -19.76 -1.19 5.73
N LYS A 227 -19.23 0.04 5.57
CA LYS A 227 -19.63 0.98 4.50
C LYS A 227 -19.49 0.37 3.11
N TYR A 228 -18.31 -0.17 2.81
CA TYR A 228 -18.02 -0.63 1.46
C TYR A 228 -18.56 -2.01 1.14
N ASN A 229 -18.85 -2.83 2.13
CA ASN A 229 -19.45 -4.15 1.89
C ASN A 229 -20.96 -4.16 1.92
N LEU A 230 -21.61 -3.40 2.81
CA LEU A 230 -23.06 -3.42 2.97
C LEU A 230 -23.77 -2.34 2.15
N PHE A 231 -23.21 -1.15 2.03
CA PHE A 231 -23.95 0.02 1.51
C PHE A 231 -23.50 0.49 0.13
N ARG A 232 -22.35 0.05 -0.39
CA ARG A 232 -21.85 0.45 -1.70
C ARG A 232 -21.88 -0.71 -2.68
N ARG A 233 -22.59 -0.54 -3.81
CA ARG A 233 -22.52 -1.49 -4.93
C ARG A 233 -21.19 -1.38 -5.66
N ALA A 234 -20.75 -2.47 -6.31
CA ALA A 234 -19.60 -2.41 -7.21
C ALA A 234 -19.90 -1.45 -8.36
N ALA A 235 -18.98 -0.52 -8.64
CA ALA A 235 -19.04 0.24 -9.88
C ALA A 235 -18.85 -0.76 -11.04
N GLY A 236 -19.83 -0.83 -11.95
CA GLY A 236 -19.76 -1.68 -13.15
C GLY A 236 -20.32 -3.11 -13.02
N ALA A 237 -21.06 -3.47 -11.95
CA ALA A 237 -21.81 -4.72 -11.95
C ALA A 237 -22.99 -4.63 -12.95
N PRO A 238 -23.14 -5.56 -13.92
CA PRO A 238 -24.33 -5.62 -14.77
C PRO A 238 -25.57 -5.87 -13.92
N ARG A 239 -26.71 -5.29 -14.34
CA ARG A 239 -28.03 -5.49 -13.75
C ARG A 239 -28.51 -6.92 -13.94
#